data_b4f390bbfb6e8a9ce61066246d8bba75
#
_entry.id   b4f390bbfb6e8a9ce61066246d8bba75
#
_cell.length_a   1.000
_cell.length_b   1.000
_cell.length_c   1.000
_cell.angle_alpha   90.00
_cell.angle_beta   90.00
_cell.angle_gamma   90.00
#
_symmetry.space_group_name_H-M   'P 1'
#
loop_
_entity.id
_entity.type
_entity.pdbx_description
1 polymer ?
#
loop_
_entity_poly.entity_id
_entity_poly.type
_entity_poly.pdbx_seq_one_letter_code
_entity_poly.pdbx_strand_id
1 'polypeptide(L)'
;RRQRQMCIRDSLGERFCVAGKRARKFKRSDPKTYVPSWCPRLKAPCELRIYGLKNQREWRMHRSMCAYLGEDTSPSAFRYAVRYEGHTDLAPYEFFECCNEKSDDEILGAAVQHYDVVEIDDGIKPAFFYKTEHGYELLFSFDAKTAKKNIREEID
;
A
#
# COMPACT_ATOMS: atom_id res chain seq x y z
N ARG A 1 2.24 12.75 5.14
CA ARG A 1 2.61 11.97 6.33
C ARG A 1 4.09 11.70 6.41
N ARG A 2 4.75 11.33 5.32
CA ARG A 2 6.22 11.30 5.26
C ARG A 2 6.79 12.66 5.65
N GLN A 3 6.17 13.75 5.18
CA GLN A 3 6.58 15.11 5.54
C GLN A 3 6.47 15.37 7.04
N ARG A 4 5.43 14.88 7.70
CA ARG A 4 5.26 15.07 9.16
C ARG A 4 6.38 14.42 9.96
N GLN A 5 6.93 13.31 9.47
CA GLN A 5 7.99 12.58 10.17
C GLN A 5 9.39 13.05 9.78
N MET A 6 9.56 13.64 8.58
CA MET A 6 10.85 14.08 8.06
C MET A 6 11.06 15.59 8.15
N CYS A 7 10.00 16.36 8.42
CA CYS A 7 10.04 17.79 8.41
C CYS A 7 9.79 18.36 9.80
N ILE A 8 10.57 19.37 10.15
CA ILE A 8 10.36 20.17 11.33
C ILE A 8 10.09 21.61 10.91
N ARG A 9 9.35 22.34 11.76
CA ARG A 9 9.15 23.77 11.60
C ARG A 9 9.92 24.49 12.69
N ASP A 10 10.58 25.57 12.31
CA ASP A 10 11.19 26.45 13.27
C ASP A 10 10.17 27.44 13.87
N SER A 11 10.64 28.34 14.73
CA SER A 11 9.81 29.38 15.36
C SER A 11 9.23 30.38 14.37
N LEU A 12 9.76 30.47 13.15
CA LEU A 12 9.28 31.33 12.09
C LEU A 12 8.30 30.65 11.14
N GLY A 13 7.98 29.37 11.38
CA GLY A 13 7.07 28.59 10.56
C GLY A 13 7.70 28.01 9.30
N GLU A 14 9.01 28.10 9.13
CA GLU A 14 9.73 27.49 8.02
C GLU A 14 9.83 25.98 8.19
N ARG A 15 9.79 25.26 7.06
CA ARG A 15 9.85 23.80 7.06
C ARG A 15 11.23 23.32 6.58
N PHE A 16 11.76 22.32 7.29
CA PHE A 16 13.03 21.68 6.96
C PHE A 16 12.87 20.16 6.88
N CYS A 17 13.58 19.53 5.97
CA CYS A 17 13.69 18.09 5.92
C CYS A 17 15.00 17.63 6.58
N VAL A 18 14.90 16.72 7.55
CA VAL A 18 16.04 16.19 8.31
C VAL A 18 16.39 14.75 7.93
N ALA A 19 15.77 14.20 6.90
CA ALA A 19 16.00 12.82 6.46
C ALA A 19 17.38 12.61 5.80
N GLY A 20 18.02 13.68 5.32
CA GLY A 20 19.36 13.65 4.75
C GLY A 20 20.46 13.93 5.79
N LYS A 21 21.71 13.98 5.34
CA LYS A 21 22.88 14.30 6.18
C LYS A 21 22.82 15.73 6.73
N ARG A 22 22.16 16.62 6.05
CA ARG A 22 21.96 18.01 6.45
C ARG A 22 20.49 18.37 6.34
N ALA A 23 19.99 19.20 7.25
CA ALA A 23 18.66 19.77 7.15
C ALA A 23 18.53 20.57 5.85
N ARG A 24 17.46 20.38 5.11
CA ARG A 24 17.20 21.09 3.86
C ARG A 24 15.88 21.85 3.98
N LYS A 25 15.93 23.15 3.75
CA LYS A 25 14.77 24.01 3.80
C LYS A 25 13.83 23.76 2.63
N PHE A 26 12.53 23.68 2.91
CA PHE A 26 11.51 23.61 1.87
C PHE A 26 11.37 24.97 1.18
N LYS A 27 11.26 24.94 -0.13
CA LYS A 27 10.93 26.12 -0.94
C LYS A 27 9.41 26.34 -0.96
N ARG A 28 8.98 27.55 -1.31
CA ARG A 28 7.55 27.84 -1.46
C ARG A 28 6.88 27.00 -2.55
N SER A 29 7.63 26.65 -3.59
CA SER A 29 7.18 25.78 -4.69
C SER A 29 7.10 24.31 -4.33
N ASP A 30 7.69 23.90 -3.21
CA ASP A 30 7.65 22.51 -2.79
C ASP A 30 6.25 22.09 -2.32
N PRO A 31 5.83 20.88 -2.64
CA PRO A 31 4.51 20.41 -2.23
C PRO A 31 4.35 20.38 -0.72
N LYS A 32 3.17 20.75 -0.23
CA LYS A 32 2.85 20.78 1.19
C LYS A 32 2.25 19.48 1.71
N THR A 33 1.68 18.70 0.81
CA THR A 33 0.90 17.50 1.15
C THR A 33 1.61 16.19 0.84
N TYR A 34 2.68 16.22 0.05
CA TYR A 34 3.45 15.04 -0.32
C TYR A 34 4.96 15.35 -0.32
N VAL A 35 5.77 14.31 -0.48
CA VAL A 35 7.23 14.42 -0.39
C VAL A 35 7.79 15.10 -1.63
N PRO A 36 8.63 16.16 -1.48
CA PRO A 36 9.26 16.80 -2.63
C PRO A 36 10.21 15.86 -3.38
N SER A 37 10.41 16.10 -4.67
CA SER A 37 11.26 15.29 -5.54
C SER A 37 12.73 15.18 -5.09
N TRP A 38 13.23 16.17 -4.34
CA TRP A 38 14.60 16.17 -3.82
C TRP A 38 14.76 15.40 -2.51
N CYS A 39 13.68 14.90 -1.92
CA CYS A 39 13.76 14.21 -0.63
C CYS A 39 14.53 12.87 -0.77
N PRO A 40 15.54 12.58 0.09
CA PRO A 40 16.31 11.35 0.00
C PRO A 40 15.46 10.08 0.11
N ARG A 41 14.39 10.10 0.89
CA ARG A 41 13.50 8.94 1.06
C ARG A 41 12.62 8.66 -0.16
N LEU A 42 12.39 9.65 -1.01
CA LEU A 42 11.63 9.45 -2.23
C LEU A 42 12.37 8.56 -3.23
N LYS A 43 13.71 8.54 -3.16
CA LYS A 43 14.55 7.72 -4.04
C LYS A 43 14.62 6.26 -3.62
N ALA A 44 14.29 5.94 -2.36
CA ALA A 44 14.23 4.58 -1.87
C ALA A 44 12.91 3.95 -2.29
N PRO A 45 12.92 2.78 -2.96
CA PRO A 45 11.68 2.11 -3.31
C PRO A 45 10.95 1.64 -2.06
N CYS A 46 9.63 1.65 -2.13
CA CYS A 46 8.78 1.08 -1.09
C CYS A 46 8.71 -0.43 -1.24
N GLU A 47 8.60 -1.15 -0.14
CA GLU A 47 8.33 -2.58 -0.18
C GLU A 47 6.90 -2.82 -0.65
N LEU A 48 6.75 -3.77 -1.56
CA LEU A 48 5.45 -4.16 -2.11
C LEU A 48 5.20 -5.62 -1.79
N ARG A 49 4.06 -5.92 -1.18
CA ARG A 49 3.58 -7.28 -1.00
C ARG A 49 2.14 -7.37 -1.46
N ILE A 50 1.81 -8.49 -2.08
CA ILE A 50 0.43 -8.78 -2.45
C ILE A 50 0.02 -10.05 -1.71
N TYR A 51 -1.03 -9.93 -0.91
CA TYR A 51 -1.62 -11.05 -0.18
C TYR A 51 -2.84 -11.53 -0.97
N GLY A 52 -2.88 -12.80 -1.27
CA GLY A 52 -4.04 -13.43 -1.88
C GLY A 52 -4.65 -14.46 -0.96
N LEU A 53 -5.88 -14.87 -1.23
CA LEU A 53 -6.51 -15.98 -0.53
C LEU A 53 -5.67 -17.25 -0.73
N LYS A 54 -5.61 -18.11 0.27
CA LYS A 54 -4.69 -19.24 0.33
C LYS A 54 -4.78 -20.18 -0.87
N ASN A 55 -5.98 -20.37 -1.42
CA ASN A 55 -6.23 -21.23 -2.55
C ASN A 55 -7.46 -20.78 -3.33
N GLN A 56 -7.73 -21.40 -4.46
CA GLN A 56 -8.89 -21.08 -5.32
C GLN A 56 -10.22 -21.35 -4.63
N ARG A 57 -10.29 -22.37 -3.78
CA ARG A 57 -11.50 -22.69 -3.03
C ARG A 57 -11.87 -21.54 -2.08
N GLU A 58 -10.90 -21.01 -1.35
CA GLU A 58 -11.08 -19.86 -0.47
C GLU A 58 -11.50 -18.62 -1.26
N TRP A 59 -10.90 -18.41 -2.42
CA TRP A 59 -11.26 -17.30 -3.29
C TRP A 59 -12.70 -17.40 -3.79
N ARG A 60 -13.13 -18.59 -4.24
CA ARG A 60 -14.51 -18.81 -4.67
C ARG A 60 -15.51 -18.62 -3.54
N MET A 61 -15.19 -19.12 -2.34
CA MET A 61 -16.02 -18.92 -1.16
C MET A 61 -16.17 -17.44 -0.81
N HIS A 62 -15.08 -16.71 -0.81
CA HIS A 62 -15.09 -15.28 -0.53
C HIS A 62 -15.94 -14.50 -1.54
N ARG A 63 -15.74 -14.79 -2.81
CA ARG A 63 -16.53 -14.19 -3.90
C ARG A 63 -18.01 -14.48 -3.75
N SER A 64 -18.37 -15.72 -3.46
CA SER A 64 -19.76 -16.13 -3.26
C SER A 64 -20.40 -15.43 -2.06
N MET A 65 -19.63 -15.25 -0.98
CA MET A 65 -20.11 -14.54 0.20
C MET A 65 -20.35 -13.07 -0.09
N CYS A 66 -19.45 -12.41 -0.80
CA CYS A 66 -19.64 -11.02 -1.22
C CYS A 66 -20.91 -10.87 -2.10
N ALA A 67 -21.10 -11.77 -3.04
CA ALA A 67 -22.27 -11.78 -3.91
C ALA A 67 -23.56 -12.01 -3.12
N TYR A 68 -23.55 -12.91 -2.17
CA TYR A 68 -24.70 -13.21 -1.31
C TYR A 68 -25.09 -12.03 -0.42
N LEU A 69 -24.09 -11.36 0.17
CA LEU A 69 -24.33 -10.22 1.05
C LEU A 69 -24.61 -8.92 0.30
N GLY A 70 -24.30 -8.88 -1.01
CA GLY A 70 -24.43 -7.67 -1.82
C GLY A 70 -23.42 -6.58 -1.49
N GLU A 71 -22.39 -6.91 -0.74
CA GLU A 71 -21.32 -5.98 -0.36
C GLU A 71 -19.99 -6.72 -0.23
N ASP A 72 -18.88 -5.97 -0.32
CA ASP A 72 -17.56 -6.54 -0.17
C ASP A 72 -17.27 -6.84 1.31
N THR A 73 -16.95 -8.11 1.57
CA THR A 73 -16.60 -8.56 2.93
C THR A 73 -15.17 -8.15 3.24
N SER A 74 -14.93 -7.64 4.44
CA SER A 74 -13.58 -7.31 4.91
C SER A 74 -12.66 -8.52 4.88
N PRO A 75 -11.41 -8.37 4.40
CA PRO A 75 -10.48 -9.48 4.33
C PRO A 75 -10.00 -9.90 5.72
N SER A 76 -10.02 -11.22 5.99
CA SER A 76 -9.49 -11.80 7.22
C SER A 76 -8.09 -12.36 6.94
N ALA A 77 -7.10 -11.89 7.67
CA ALA A 77 -5.71 -12.28 7.49
C ALA A 77 -5.46 -13.79 7.63
N PHE A 78 -6.29 -14.50 8.39
CA PHE A 78 -6.20 -15.97 8.54
C PHE A 78 -6.42 -16.72 7.24
N ARG A 79 -7.09 -16.12 6.27
CA ARG A 79 -7.43 -16.72 4.99
C ARG A 79 -6.49 -16.30 3.87
N TYR A 80 -5.52 -15.44 4.18
CA TYR A 80 -4.59 -14.86 3.22
C TYR A 80 -3.18 -15.40 3.40
N ALA A 81 -2.43 -15.40 2.30
CA ALA A 81 -1.01 -15.73 2.28
C ALA A 81 -0.30 -14.79 1.31
N VAL A 82 0.99 -14.61 1.47
CA VAL A 82 1.79 -13.81 0.55
C VAL A 82 1.83 -14.48 -0.81
N ARG A 83 1.45 -13.74 -1.85
CA ARG A 83 1.47 -14.20 -3.23
C ARG A 83 2.60 -13.57 -4.04
N TYR A 84 2.98 -12.36 -3.71
CA TYR A 84 4.04 -11.63 -4.41
C TYR A 84 4.79 -10.74 -3.42
N GLU A 85 6.10 -10.66 -3.59
CA GLU A 85 6.97 -9.72 -2.87
C GLU A 85 7.87 -9.01 -3.87
N GLY A 86 8.03 -7.72 -3.70
CA GLY A 86 8.85 -6.90 -4.57
C GLY A 86 8.96 -5.47 -4.04
N HIS A 87 9.17 -4.54 -4.96
CA HIS A 87 9.32 -3.13 -4.64
C HIS A 87 8.51 -2.29 -5.63
N THR A 88 8.13 -1.10 -5.22
CA THR A 88 7.48 -0.11 -6.08
C THR A 88 8.03 1.28 -5.79
N ASP A 89 8.11 2.10 -6.82
CA ASP A 89 8.51 3.50 -6.69
C ASP A 89 7.36 4.39 -6.19
N LEU A 90 6.15 3.86 -6.14
CA LEU A 90 4.98 4.60 -5.67
C LEU A 90 4.89 4.61 -4.15
N ALA A 91 4.71 5.80 -3.58
CA ALA A 91 4.31 5.93 -2.19
C ALA A 91 2.84 5.50 -2.04
N PRO A 92 2.39 5.15 -0.82
CA PRO A 92 1.01 4.71 -0.62
C PRO A 92 -0.05 5.67 -1.16
N TYR A 93 0.10 6.97 -0.94
CA TYR A 93 -0.87 7.95 -1.42
C TYR A 93 -0.86 8.08 -2.96
N GLU A 94 0.32 7.97 -3.59
CA GLU A 94 0.46 8.01 -5.05
C GLU A 94 -0.24 6.81 -5.69
N PHE A 95 -0.10 5.63 -5.09
CA PHE A 95 -0.83 4.44 -5.52
C PHE A 95 -2.34 4.66 -5.41
N PHE A 96 -2.81 5.18 -4.30
CA PHE A 96 -4.25 5.40 -4.08
C PHE A 96 -4.85 6.42 -5.05
N GLU A 97 -4.08 7.41 -5.48
CA GLU A 97 -4.52 8.38 -6.48
C GLU A 97 -4.71 7.78 -7.88
N CYS A 98 -3.91 6.80 -8.26
CA CYS A 98 -3.91 6.26 -9.63
C CYS A 98 -4.41 4.83 -9.77
N CYS A 99 -4.67 4.12 -8.67
CA CYS A 99 -4.99 2.70 -8.71
C CYS A 99 -6.27 2.33 -9.45
N ASN A 100 -7.23 3.24 -9.54
CA ASN A 100 -8.48 3.01 -10.26
C ASN A 100 -8.46 3.54 -11.71
N GLU A 101 -7.39 4.21 -12.12
CA GLU A 101 -7.24 4.80 -13.45
C GLU A 101 -6.33 4.00 -14.37
N LYS A 102 -5.36 3.29 -13.80
CA LYS A 102 -4.35 2.53 -14.54
C LYS A 102 -4.41 1.06 -14.16
N SER A 103 -3.89 0.19 -15.03
CA SER A 103 -3.82 -1.24 -14.74
C SER A 103 -2.78 -1.54 -13.66
N ASP A 104 -2.99 -2.64 -12.93
CA ASP A 104 -2.08 -3.05 -11.85
C ASP A 104 -0.67 -3.32 -12.37
N ASP A 105 -0.55 -3.93 -13.55
CA ASP A 105 0.75 -4.22 -14.17
C ASP A 105 1.52 -2.93 -14.49
N GLU A 106 0.84 -1.88 -14.92
CA GLU A 106 1.47 -0.59 -15.20
C GLU A 106 1.97 0.09 -13.93
N ILE A 107 1.21 -0.03 -12.84
CA ILE A 107 1.49 0.68 -11.59
C ILE A 107 2.46 -0.08 -10.72
N LEU A 108 2.26 -1.38 -10.58
CA LEU A 108 2.98 -2.21 -9.61
C LEU A 108 3.95 -3.19 -10.27
N GLY A 109 3.85 -3.40 -11.57
CA GLY A 109 4.62 -4.45 -12.26
C GLY A 109 4.20 -5.86 -11.86
N ALA A 110 3.02 -6.04 -11.29
CA ALA A 110 2.48 -7.32 -10.86
C ALA A 110 0.96 -7.32 -10.97
N ALA A 111 0.39 -8.47 -11.31
CA ALA A 111 -1.05 -8.64 -11.40
C ALA A 111 -1.69 -8.75 -10.01
N VAL A 112 -2.81 -8.09 -9.83
CA VAL A 112 -3.60 -8.15 -8.59
C VAL A 112 -4.99 -8.69 -8.95
N GLN A 113 -5.40 -9.74 -8.27
CA GLN A 113 -6.72 -10.33 -8.45
C GLN A 113 -7.75 -9.61 -7.56
N HIS A 114 -9.02 -9.70 -7.91
CA HIS A 114 -10.09 -9.26 -7.01
C HIS A 114 -9.94 -9.98 -5.66
N TYR A 115 -10.17 -9.25 -4.59
CA TYR A 115 -10.06 -9.67 -3.20
C TYR A 115 -8.63 -9.86 -2.69
N ASP A 116 -7.62 -9.50 -3.48
CA ASP A 116 -6.24 -9.42 -2.98
C ASP A 116 -6.06 -8.17 -2.11
N VAL A 117 -5.10 -8.25 -1.21
CA VAL A 117 -4.67 -7.11 -0.38
C VAL A 117 -3.26 -6.70 -0.82
N VAL A 118 -3.09 -5.44 -1.16
CA VAL A 118 -1.80 -4.86 -1.53
C VAL A 118 -1.23 -4.10 -0.35
N GLU A 119 -0.03 -4.45 0.07
CA GLU A 119 0.72 -3.71 1.07
C GLU A 119 1.82 -2.89 0.41
N ILE A 120 1.83 -1.60 0.69
CA ILE A 120 2.95 -0.72 0.32
C ILE A 120 3.53 -0.16 1.60
N ASP A 121 4.78 -0.52 1.89
CA ASP A 121 5.50 -0.10 3.08
C ASP A 121 6.59 0.90 2.68
N ASP A 122 6.45 2.11 3.13
CA ASP A 122 7.41 3.19 2.87
C ASP A 122 8.57 3.24 3.88
N GLY A 123 8.68 2.24 4.74
CA GLY A 123 9.69 2.17 5.80
C GLY A 123 9.30 2.89 7.08
N ILE A 124 8.17 3.57 7.08
CA ILE A 124 7.61 4.28 8.25
C ILE A 124 6.37 3.55 8.76
N LYS A 125 5.41 3.36 7.87
CA LYS A 125 4.16 2.67 8.18
C LYS A 125 3.65 1.95 6.92
N PRO A 126 3.29 0.67 7.03
CA PRO A 126 2.65 -0.02 5.92
C PRO A 126 1.24 0.50 5.69
N ALA A 127 0.85 0.60 4.43
CA ALA A 127 -0.53 0.89 4.03
C ALA A 127 -1.08 -0.32 3.27
N PHE A 128 -2.34 -0.63 3.52
CA PHE A 128 -3.01 -1.79 2.93
C PHE A 128 -4.17 -1.34 2.07
N PHE A 129 -4.27 -1.91 0.89
CA PHE A 129 -5.34 -1.62 -0.07
C PHE A 129 -6.01 -2.93 -0.47
N TYR A 130 -7.33 -2.95 -0.37
CA TYR A 130 -8.13 -4.12 -0.71
C TYR A 130 -8.75 -3.94 -2.09
N LYS A 131 -8.47 -4.86 -3.00
CA LYS A 131 -9.04 -4.82 -4.35
C LYS A 131 -10.40 -5.48 -4.38
N THR A 132 -11.45 -4.68 -4.51
CA THR A 132 -12.83 -5.14 -4.68
C THR A 132 -13.19 -5.17 -6.17
N GLU A 133 -14.38 -5.69 -6.49
CA GLU A 133 -14.91 -5.62 -7.84
C GLU A 133 -15.22 -4.18 -8.29
N HIS A 134 -15.30 -3.25 -7.35
CA HIS A 134 -15.59 -1.83 -7.58
C HIS A 134 -14.35 -0.93 -7.56
N GLY A 135 -13.19 -1.47 -7.30
CA GLY A 135 -11.93 -0.73 -7.20
C GLY A 135 -11.21 -1.01 -5.89
N TYR A 136 -10.22 -0.18 -5.59
CA TYR A 136 -9.42 -0.31 -4.37
C TYR A 136 -10.03 0.45 -3.20
N GLU A 137 -10.00 -0.17 -2.03
CA GLU A 137 -10.38 0.44 -0.76
C GLU A 137 -9.20 0.46 0.19
N LEU A 138 -9.02 1.56 0.91
CA LEU A 138 -8.00 1.66 1.94
C LEU A 138 -8.44 0.88 3.18
N LEU A 139 -7.59 -0.05 3.62
CA LEU A 139 -7.80 -0.78 4.88
C LEU A 139 -7.09 -0.05 6.01
N PHE A 140 -7.80 0.19 7.10
CA PHE A 140 -7.20 0.81 8.30
C PHE A 140 -6.46 -0.21 9.16
N SER A 141 -6.81 -1.49 9.05
CA SER A 141 -6.12 -2.56 9.75
C SER A 141 -6.12 -3.85 8.93
N PHE A 142 -4.99 -4.51 8.91
CA PHE A 142 -4.84 -5.85 8.34
C PHE A 142 -3.69 -6.54 9.06
N ASP A 143 -3.92 -7.73 9.59
CA ASP A 143 -2.89 -8.46 10.33
C ASP A 143 -1.90 -9.15 9.37
N ALA A 144 -0.97 -8.37 8.87
CA ALA A 144 0.06 -8.85 7.95
C ALA A 144 0.94 -9.94 8.57
N LYS A 145 1.16 -9.92 9.88
CA LYS A 145 1.96 -10.94 10.57
C LYS A 145 1.33 -12.30 10.44
N THR A 146 0.02 -12.39 10.63
CA THR A 146 -0.73 -13.64 10.47
C THR A 146 -0.71 -14.09 9.02
N ALA A 147 -0.96 -13.20 8.08
CA ALA A 147 -0.93 -13.54 6.65
C ALA A 147 0.45 -14.00 6.17
N LYS A 148 1.54 -13.41 6.67
CA LYS A 148 2.90 -13.82 6.34
C LYS A 148 3.27 -15.21 6.84
N LYS A 149 2.66 -15.67 7.92
CA LYS A 149 2.88 -17.02 8.47
C LYS A 149 2.18 -18.09 7.68
N ASN A 150 1.14 -17.74 6.95
CA ASN A 150 0.37 -18.68 6.17
C ASN A 150 1.11 -19.06 4.89
N ILE A 151 0.94 -20.30 4.47
CA ILE A 151 1.50 -20.81 3.22
C ILE A 151 0.38 -20.83 2.19
N ARG A 152 0.70 -20.35 0.99
CA ARG A 152 -0.23 -20.47 -0.13
C ARG A 152 -0.39 -21.92 -0.52
N GLU A 153 -1.63 -22.35 -0.61
CA GLU A 153 -1.97 -23.71 -1.01
C GLU A 153 -2.36 -23.72 -2.49
N GLU A 154 -1.72 -24.59 -3.29
CA GLU A 154 -2.04 -24.79 -4.70
C GLU A 154 -3.11 -25.89 -4.87
N ILE A 155 -4.15 -25.84 -4.06
CA ILE A 155 -5.25 -26.79 -4.10
C ILE A 155 -6.46 -26.12 -4.71
N ASP A 156 -6.97 -26.71 -5.75
CA ASP A 156 -8.20 -26.29 -6.42
C ASP A 156 -9.45 -26.77 -5.66
#